data_d548f4720ad0123052ecaf73e82c768c
#
_entry.id   d548f4720ad0123052ecaf73e82c768c
#
_cell.length_a   1.000
_cell.length_b   1.000
_cell.length_c   1.000
_cell.angle_alpha   90.00
_cell.angle_beta   90.00
_cell.angle_gamma   90.00
#
_symmetry.space_group_name_H-M   'P 1'
#
loop_
_entity.id
_entity.type
_entity.pdbx_description
1 polymer ?
#
loop_
_entity_poly.entity_id
_entity_poly.type
_entity_poly.pdbx_seq_one_letter_code
_entity_poly.pdbx_strand_id
1 'polypeptide(L)'
;MKSVMKHLFSQIPRAQISRSVFDRSHGWKSTFDSGYLVPFLVDEVLPGDSYKVKFNFLARLSTPIVPTMDNLFLDTFYFFVPYRLLWKHWEQFNGQQDYPGASTDYLVPQTSAPGNGGFPVGSLEDYFGLPTGVKGIKANELAARAYALIWNEWFRDENLQNPINLSSYAEISTASGLDDVGLGDAGFTGSHKLLRRGKRHDYFTSALPWPQKGPGVELPLSGNAHIIRDGNKPFSLSDASTTYSVGFSYTGQRGQLSRPLASGDVVGTDKFAQGTGSDITAPLLGYAGGLIADLSSVTAATINSLRQAFQLQKLYERDARGGTRYTEILRSHFGVVSPDSRLQRPEYLGGSESPVIINPVVQQSATGETGAETPQGNLAAYGLASSTSAKHGFTKSFVEHGIIIGLLNVRADLTYQQGIPRMFSRRTRFDFYWPVLAHLGEQAILNKEIYAQGTSADDDVFGYQERYAEYRYFPSMITGKLRSTDPQSLDVWHLSQKFDSLPTLSAQFIQDNPPVSRILAVQNEPQFIIDSYIEMKCARPMPVYGVPGLVDHF
;
A
#
# COMPACT_ATOMS: atom_id res chain seq x y z
N MET A 1 -6.57 3.43 62.45
CA MET A 1 -6.55 4.85 61.98
C MET A 1 -5.19 5.15 61.37
N LYS A 2 -5.15 5.61 60.12
CA LYS A 2 -3.89 6.13 59.55
C LYS A 2 -3.58 7.46 60.22
N SER A 3 -2.34 7.61 60.75
CA SER A 3 -1.92 8.83 61.42
C SER A 3 -1.97 10.03 60.43
N VAL A 4 -2.72 11.08 60.81
CA VAL A 4 -2.75 12.36 60.08
C VAL A 4 -1.41 13.10 60.09
N MET A 5 -0.44 12.65 60.89
CA MET A 5 0.90 13.25 61.01
C MET A 5 1.90 12.69 59.97
N LYS A 6 1.52 11.70 59.17
CA LYS A 6 2.38 11.20 58.07
C LYS A 6 1.90 11.74 56.75
N HIS A 7 2.33 12.93 56.41
CA HIS A 7 2.14 13.48 55.09
C HIS A 7 3.18 12.90 54.13
N LEU A 8 2.74 12.18 53.12
CA LEU A 8 3.61 11.66 52.06
C LEU A 8 3.59 12.67 50.90
N PHE A 9 4.54 13.58 50.90
CA PHE A 9 4.69 14.62 49.86
C PHE A 9 4.96 14.07 48.45
N SER A 10 5.27 12.79 48.33
CA SER A 10 5.48 12.08 47.08
C SER A 10 4.20 11.47 46.47
N GLN A 11 3.06 11.58 47.17
CA GLN A 11 1.78 11.05 46.67
C GLN A 11 0.99 12.13 45.95
N ILE A 12 0.76 11.90 44.66
CA ILE A 12 -0.16 12.70 43.85
C ILE A 12 -1.59 12.38 44.31
N PRO A 13 -2.42 13.40 44.62
CA PRO A 13 -3.82 13.17 44.97
C PRO A 13 -4.54 12.49 43.81
N ARG A 14 -5.32 11.45 44.11
CA ARG A 14 -6.14 10.72 43.13
C ARG A 14 -7.55 11.31 43.10
N ALA A 15 -7.97 11.72 41.92
CA ALA A 15 -9.36 12.08 41.68
C ALA A 15 -10.25 10.83 41.85
N GLN A 16 -11.31 10.96 42.66
CA GLN A 16 -12.36 9.94 42.79
C GLN A 16 -13.57 10.38 41.98
N ILE A 17 -13.62 9.98 40.74
CA ILE A 17 -14.70 10.32 39.81
C ILE A 17 -15.63 9.13 39.67
N SER A 18 -16.93 9.32 39.97
CA SER A 18 -17.94 8.30 39.73
C SER A 18 -18.16 8.08 38.24
N ARG A 19 -18.38 6.81 37.86
CA ARG A 19 -18.67 6.45 36.46
C ARG A 19 -20.15 6.19 36.30
N SER A 20 -20.73 6.73 35.23
CA SER A 20 -22.12 6.47 34.83
C SER A 20 -22.18 5.82 33.47
N VAL A 21 -23.23 5.06 33.23
CA VAL A 21 -23.47 4.39 31.93
C VAL A 21 -24.45 5.24 31.12
N PHE A 22 -24.04 5.57 29.93
CA PHE A 22 -24.85 6.29 28.95
C PHE A 22 -25.21 5.37 27.80
N ASP A 23 -26.48 5.44 27.38
CA ASP A 23 -26.93 4.83 26.14
C ASP A 23 -26.81 5.90 25.03
N ARG A 24 -25.86 5.66 24.12
CA ARG A 24 -25.58 6.54 22.97
C ARG A 24 -25.94 5.85 21.65
N SER A 25 -26.85 4.89 21.71
CA SER A 25 -27.33 4.17 20.54
C SER A 25 -28.04 5.12 19.58
N HIS A 26 -27.74 4.99 18.29
CA HIS A 26 -28.28 5.86 17.25
C HIS A 26 -28.38 5.13 15.92
N GLY A 27 -29.23 5.65 15.04
CA GLY A 27 -29.33 5.21 13.65
C GLY A 27 -28.37 5.96 12.74
N TRP A 28 -27.86 5.28 11.71
CA TRP A 28 -27.07 5.86 10.64
C TRP A 28 -27.54 5.34 9.30
N LYS A 29 -27.79 6.26 8.36
CA LYS A 29 -28.23 5.95 7.00
C LYS A 29 -27.32 6.64 6.02
N SER A 30 -26.89 5.92 4.97
CA SER A 30 -25.99 6.48 3.98
C SER A 30 -26.03 5.72 2.66
N THR A 31 -25.31 6.25 1.68
CA THR A 31 -25.04 5.62 0.40
C THR A 31 -23.54 5.59 0.18
N PHE A 32 -23.03 4.57 -0.50
CA PHE A 32 -21.57 4.47 -0.74
C PHE A 32 -21.26 3.54 -1.93
N ASP A 33 -20.03 3.61 -2.41
CA ASP A 33 -19.51 2.76 -3.47
C ASP A 33 -18.52 1.71 -2.95
N SER A 34 -18.40 0.62 -3.69
CA SER A 34 -17.44 -0.46 -3.39
C SER A 34 -15.99 0.01 -3.48
N GLY A 35 -15.10 -0.65 -2.75
CA GLY A 35 -13.67 -0.40 -2.73
C GLY A 35 -13.23 0.75 -1.81
N TYR A 36 -14.12 1.65 -1.43
CA TYR A 36 -13.79 2.75 -0.50
C TYR A 36 -13.91 2.33 0.96
N LEU A 37 -13.07 2.94 1.80
CA LEU A 37 -13.16 2.85 3.26
C LEU A 37 -14.05 3.98 3.76
N VAL A 38 -15.28 3.66 4.11
CA VAL A 38 -16.31 4.64 4.46
C VAL A 38 -16.49 4.69 5.98
N PRO A 39 -16.28 5.85 6.63
CA PRO A 39 -16.58 6.01 8.05
C PRO A 39 -18.08 5.94 8.30
N PHE A 40 -18.49 5.12 9.28
CA PHE A 40 -19.88 5.03 9.74
C PHE A 40 -20.05 5.32 11.23
N LEU A 41 -18.96 5.34 11.97
CA LEU A 41 -18.92 5.69 13.38
C LEU A 41 -17.69 6.54 13.65
N VAL A 42 -17.90 7.71 14.25
CA VAL A 42 -16.84 8.58 14.74
C VAL A 42 -17.25 9.08 16.12
N ASP A 43 -16.44 8.79 17.14
CA ASP A 43 -16.74 9.20 18.51
C ASP A 43 -15.50 9.49 19.34
N GLU A 44 -15.59 10.49 20.20
CA GLU A 44 -14.51 10.88 21.11
C GLU A 44 -14.50 10.00 22.37
N VAL A 45 -13.29 9.64 22.76
CA VAL A 45 -13.00 8.81 23.92
C VAL A 45 -12.34 9.62 25.02
N LEU A 46 -12.85 9.50 26.24
CA LEU A 46 -12.26 10.07 27.45
C LEU A 46 -11.43 9.01 28.20
N PRO A 47 -10.38 9.44 28.93
CA PRO A 47 -9.67 8.53 29.83
C PRO A 47 -10.61 7.91 30.87
N GLY A 48 -10.63 6.58 30.95
CA GLY A 48 -11.54 5.85 31.82
C GLY A 48 -12.88 5.44 31.18
N ASP A 49 -13.10 5.75 29.91
CA ASP A 49 -14.27 5.25 29.17
C ASP A 49 -14.22 3.75 28.96
N SER A 50 -15.39 3.11 28.96
CA SER A 50 -15.58 1.72 28.52
C SER A 50 -16.75 1.65 27.55
N TYR A 51 -16.48 1.18 26.36
CA TYR A 51 -17.46 1.06 25.29
C TYR A 51 -17.85 -0.38 25.06
N LYS A 52 -19.13 -0.57 24.75
CA LYS A 52 -19.68 -1.78 24.15
C LYS A 52 -20.49 -1.37 22.95
N VAL A 53 -19.97 -1.69 21.77
CA VAL A 53 -20.56 -1.30 20.47
C VAL A 53 -21.02 -2.55 19.74
N LYS A 54 -22.19 -2.48 19.11
CA LYS A 54 -22.68 -3.44 18.14
C LYS A 54 -23.28 -2.67 16.95
N PHE A 55 -23.00 -3.13 15.75
CA PHE A 55 -23.49 -2.56 14.52
C PHE A 55 -24.47 -3.50 13.85
N ASN A 56 -25.73 -3.11 13.83
CA ASN A 56 -26.79 -3.81 13.14
C ASN A 56 -27.12 -3.04 11.87
N PHE A 57 -27.06 -3.69 10.72
CA PHE A 57 -27.27 -3.02 9.44
C PHE A 57 -28.03 -3.87 8.45
N LEU A 58 -28.65 -3.18 7.50
CA LEU A 58 -29.22 -3.70 6.28
C LEU A 58 -28.67 -2.86 5.13
N ALA A 59 -27.78 -3.43 4.33
CA ALA A 59 -27.23 -2.77 3.15
C ALA A 59 -27.84 -3.42 1.88
N ARG A 60 -28.30 -2.58 0.99
CA ARG A 60 -28.90 -3.00 -0.28
C ARG A 60 -28.02 -2.54 -1.44
N LEU A 61 -27.67 -3.47 -2.31
CA LEU A 61 -27.06 -3.18 -3.60
C LEU A 61 -28.12 -2.54 -4.51
N SER A 62 -27.76 -1.50 -5.24
CA SER A 62 -28.59 -0.95 -6.33
C SER A 62 -28.97 -2.06 -7.31
N THR A 63 -30.13 -1.97 -7.93
CA THR A 63 -30.75 -3.08 -8.67
C THR A 63 -29.82 -3.64 -9.75
N PRO A 64 -29.34 -4.88 -9.62
CA PRO A 64 -28.58 -5.54 -10.67
C PRO A 64 -29.45 -5.88 -11.88
N ILE A 65 -28.87 -5.84 -13.08
CA ILE A 65 -29.54 -6.20 -14.33
C ILE A 65 -29.89 -7.69 -14.35
N VAL A 66 -28.97 -8.51 -13.81
CA VAL A 66 -29.09 -9.98 -13.73
C VAL A 66 -28.63 -10.46 -12.35
N PRO A 67 -28.99 -11.68 -11.93
CA PRO A 67 -28.46 -12.26 -10.69
C PRO A 67 -26.98 -12.61 -10.86
N THR A 68 -26.14 -11.64 -10.63
CA THR A 68 -24.67 -11.79 -10.72
C THR A 68 -24.18 -12.96 -9.88
N MET A 69 -23.32 -13.79 -10.46
CA MET A 69 -22.76 -15.00 -9.85
C MET A 69 -21.35 -14.74 -9.30
N ASP A 70 -21.20 -13.65 -8.55
CA ASP A 70 -19.91 -13.29 -7.95
C ASP A 70 -20.08 -12.97 -6.47
N ASN A 71 -19.01 -13.10 -5.68
CA ASN A 71 -19.05 -12.88 -4.26
C ASN A 71 -18.67 -11.45 -3.93
N LEU A 72 -19.57 -10.76 -3.24
CA LEU A 72 -19.33 -9.47 -2.62
C LEU A 72 -19.40 -9.61 -1.10
N PHE A 73 -18.50 -8.96 -0.40
CA PHE A 73 -18.44 -8.99 1.06
C PHE A 73 -18.40 -7.57 1.62
N LEU A 74 -19.24 -7.32 2.62
CA LEU A 74 -19.22 -6.11 3.42
C LEU A 74 -18.39 -6.36 4.67
N ASP A 75 -17.26 -5.67 4.77
CA ASP A 75 -16.33 -5.70 5.88
C ASP A 75 -16.53 -4.48 6.79
N THR A 76 -16.39 -4.66 8.10
CA THR A 76 -16.35 -3.58 9.08
C THR A 76 -15.07 -3.64 9.90
N PHE A 77 -14.56 -2.48 10.28
CA PHE A 77 -13.35 -2.32 11.09
C PHE A 77 -13.56 -1.26 12.13
N TYR A 78 -13.01 -1.43 13.32
CA TYR A 78 -13.03 -0.44 14.38
C TYR A 78 -11.61 -0.19 14.86
N PHE A 79 -11.26 1.09 14.94
CA PHE A 79 -9.96 1.55 15.39
C PHE A 79 -10.10 2.58 16.49
N PHE A 80 -9.16 2.57 17.42
CA PHE A 80 -8.93 3.62 18.37
C PHE A 80 -7.61 4.32 18.04
N VAL A 81 -7.64 5.65 17.98
CA VAL A 81 -6.47 6.47 17.71
C VAL A 81 -6.29 7.50 18.82
N PRO A 82 -5.22 7.42 19.62
CA PRO A 82 -4.90 8.43 20.61
C PRO A 82 -4.62 9.78 19.97
N TYR A 83 -5.14 10.86 20.54
CA TYR A 83 -4.93 12.22 20.01
C TYR A 83 -3.46 12.66 19.98
N ARG A 84 -2.63 12.17 20.89
CA ARG A 84 -1.18 12.43 20.89
C ARG A 84 -0.44 11.93 19.65
N LEU A 85 -1.02 10.95 18.92
CA LEU A 85 -0.48 10.47 17.64
C LEU A 85 -0.91 11.35 16.47
N LEU A 86 -1.96 12.14 16.62
CA LEU A 86 -2.54 12.97 15.58
C LEU A 86 -2.04 14.40 15.62
N TRP A 87 -1.61 14.86 16.81
CA TRP A 87 -1.18 16.23 17.01
C TRP A 87 -0.06 16.31 18.07
N LYS A 88 1.08 16.82 17.66
CA LYS A 88 2.30 16.89 18.47
C LYS A 88 2.11 17.66 19.79
N HIS A 89 1.25 18.69 19.77
CA HIS A 89 1.01 19.54 20.93
C HIS A 89 -0.15 19.08 21.82
N TRP A 90 -0.66 17.87 21.61
CA TRP A 90 -1.78 17.35 22.41
C TRP A 90 -1.46 17.33 23.91
N GLU A 91 -0.26 16.92 24.28
CA GLU A 91 0.16 16.81 25.67
C GLU A 91 0.33 18.19 26.30
N GLN A 92 0.98 19.12 25.60
CA GLN A 92 1.14 20.52 26.01
C GLN A 92 -0.21 21.24 26.11
N PHE A 93 -1.11 21.03 25.16
CA PHE A 93 -2.48 21.53 25.18
C PHE A 93 -3.25 21.09 26.45
N ASN A 94 -2.96 19.87 26.95
CA ASN A 94 -3.53 19.37 28.20
C ASN A 94 -2.73 19.78 29.45
N GLY A 95 -1.77 20.68 29.34
CA GLY A 95 -1.05 21.28 30.46
C GLY A 95 0.30 20.69 30.76
N GLN A 96 0.81 19.77 29.93
CA GLN A 96 2.19 19.29 30.08
C GLN A 96 3.17 20.42 29.76
N GLN A 97 4.20 20.56 30.58
CA GLN A 97 5.30 21.49 30.35
C GLN A 97 6.61 20.72 30.27
N ASP A 98 7.33 20.87 29.16
CA ASP A 98 8.62 20.22 28.94
C ASP A 98 9.73 20.88 29.75
N TYR A 99 9.57 22.19 30.08
CA TYR A 99 10.45 22.96 30.96
C TYR A 99 9.62 24.05 31.66
N PRO A 100 10.09 24.59 32.79
CA PRO A 100 9.38 25.66 33.51
C PRO A 100 9.13 26.86 32.61
N GLY A 101 7.84 27.24 32.43
CA GLY A 101 7.44 28.36 31.57
C GLY A 101 7.21 27.99 30.10
N ALA A 102 7.25 26.70 29.74
CA ALA A 102 6.83 26.24 28.42
C ALA A 102 5.36 26.61 28.16
N SER A 103 5.05 27.05 26.95
CA SER A 103 3.69 27.43 26.58
C SER A 103 2.79 26.19 26.56
N THR A 104 1.57 26.37 27.06
CA THR A 104 0.46 25.40 26.97
C THR A 104 -0.70 25.98 26.16
N ASP A 105 -0.51 27.17 25.58
CA ASP A 105 -1.54 27.86 24.82
C ASP A 105 -1.49 27.48 23.34
N TYR A 106 -2.08 26.33 23.04
CA TYR A 106 -2.20 25.79 21.68
C TYR A 106 -3.66 25.66 21.30
N LEU A 107 -3.97 25.82 20.00
CA LEU A 107 -5.31 25.62 19.46
C LEU A 107 -5.35 24.32 18.65
N VAL A 108 -6.48 23.60 18.75
CA VAL A 108 -6.71 22.38 17.99
C VAL A 108 -6.74 22.71 16.49
N PRO A 109 -6.01 21.95 15.65
CA PRO A 109 -6.02 22.15 14.20
C PRO A 109 -7.41 22.03 13.60
N GLN A 110 -7.71 22.90 12.64
CA GLN A 110 -9.01 22.97 11.97
C GLN A 110 -8.85 22.91 10.46
N THR A 111 -9.74 22.17 9.81
CA THR A 111 -9.96 22.23 8.37
C THR A 111 -11.06 23.23 8.04
N SER A 112 -10.97 23.86 6.87
CA SER A 112 -11.98 24.80 6.38
C SER A 112 -12.68 24.24 5.16
N ALA A 113 -14.01 24.38 5.11
CA ALA A 113 -14.78 24.01 3.94
C ALA A 113 -14.37 24.84 2.71
N PRO A 114 -14.33 24.26 1.50
CA PRO A 114 -14.00 24.97 0.28
C PRO A 114 -14.81 26.24 0.06
N GLY A 115 -14.16 27.30 -0.40
CA GLY A 115 -14.82 28.58 -0.73
C GLY A 115 -15.85 28.45 -1.87
N ASN A 116 -15.67 27.45 -2.75
CA ASN A 116 -16.57 27.15 -3.83
C ASN A 116 -17.45 25.93 -3.47
N GLY A 117 -18.60 26.16 -2.86
CA GLY A 117 -19.62 25.13 -2.66
C GLY A 117 -19.62 24.40 -1.31
N GLY A 118 -18.65 24.61 -0.42
CA GLY A 118 -18.57 23.87 0.85
C GLY A 118 -18.07 22.42 0.68
N PHE A 119 -18.24 21.59 1.71
CA PHE A 119 -17.93 20.16 1.61
C PHE A 119 -18.91 19.48 0.64
N PRO A 120 -18.43 18.69 -0.34
CA PRO A 120 -19.31 17.99 -1.26
C PRO A 120 -19.97 16.76 -0.61
N VAL A 121 -21.13 16.37 -1.12
CA VAL A 121 -21.78 15.11 -0.76
C VAL A 121 -20.88 13.94 -1.16
N GLY A 122 -20.72 12.94 -0.29
CA GLY A 122 -19.85 11.79 -0.49
C GLY A 122 -18.37 12.07 -0.18
N SER A 123 -18.02 13.24 0.36
CA SER A 123 -16.68 13.51 0.90
C SER A 123 -16.47 12.83 2.25
N LEU A 124 -15.23 12.80 2.72
CA LEU A 124 -14.89 12.28 4.04
C LEU A 124 -15.61 13.05 5.16
N GLU A 125 -15.73 14.36 5.01
CA GLU A 125 -16.40 15.24 5.97
C GLU A 125 -17.90 14.98 6.04
N ASP A 126 -18.54 14.69 4.90
CA ASP A 126 -19.94 14.30 4.85
C ASP A 126 -20.18 13.01 5.65
N TYR A 127 -19.32 12.01 5.48
CA TYR A 127 -19.41 10.77 6.26
C TYR A 127 -19.08 10.94 7.75
N PHE A 128 -18.34 11.98 8.12
CA PHE A 128 -18.18 12.37 9.52
C PHE A 128 -19.42 13.10 10.09
N GLY A 129 -20.39 13.41 9.25
CA GLY A 129 -21.61 14.12 9.63
C GLY A 129 -21.48 15.63 9.62
N LEU A 130 -20.47 16.18 8.94
CA LEU A 130 -20.35 17.63 8.74
C LEU A 130 -21.33 18.09 7.65
N PRO A 131 -21.90 19.30 7.76
CA PRO A 131 -22.87 19.79 6.79
C PRO A 131 -22.22 20.04 5.43
N THR A 132 -22.88 19.57 4.39
CA THR A 132 -22.46 19.74 2.99
C THR A 132 -23.02 21.04 2.38
N GLY A 133 -22.35 21.55 1.36
CA GLY A 133 -22.82 22.73 0.60
C GLY A 133 -22.70 24.07 1.30
N VAL A 134 -22.13 24.13 2.51
CA VAL A 134 -21.97 25.36 3.30
C VAL A 134 -20.53 25.82 3.28
N LYS A 135 -20.30 27.05 2.80
CA LYS A 135 -18.97 27.65 2.66
C LYS A 135 -18.40 28.11 3.98
N GLY A 136 -17.08 28.01 4.14
CA GLY A 136 -16.34 28.62 5.24
C GLY A 136 -16.57 27.99 6.61
N ILE A 137 -17.24 26.84 6.69
CA ILE A 137 -17.33 26.07 7.94
C ILE A 137 -15.92 25.60 8.31
N LYS A 138 -15.59 25.80 9.59
CA LYS A 138 -14.38 25.27 10.20
C LYS A 138 -14.72 24.10 11.10
N ALA A 139 -13.98 23.02 10.96
CA ALA A 139 -14.16 21.82 11.75
C ALA A 139 -12.82 21.33 12.30
N ASN A 140 -12.86 20.61 13.42
CA ASN A 140 -11.71 19.95 14.00
C ASN A 140 -11.17 18.88 13.02
N GLU A 141 -9.89 18.93 12.72
CA GLU A 141 -9.25 18.05 11.74
C GLU A 141 -8.79 16.71 12.32
N LEU A 142 -8.85 16.51 13.63
CA LEU A 142 -8.30 15.31 14.27
C LEU A 142 -8.95 14.00 13.75
N ALA A 143 -10.24 14.03 13.40
CA ALA A 143 -10.92 12.87 12.82
C ALA A 143 -10.36 12.51 11.43
N ALA A 144 -10.11 13.51 10.57
CA ALA A 144 -9.53 13.28 9.25
C ALA A 144 -8.08 12.79 9.34
N ARG A 145 -7.29 13.34 10.26
CA ARG A 145 -5.93 12.86 10.56
C ARG A 145 -5.94 11.41 11.07
N ALA A 146 -6.89 11.06 11.93
CA ALA A 146 -7.06 9.69 12.41
C ALA A 146 -7.38 8.71 11.27
N TYR A 147 -8.28 9.09 10.37
CA TYR A 147 -8.61 8.30 9.19
C TYR A 147 -7.39 8.06 8.29
N ALA A 148 -6.61 9.10 8.02
CA ALA A 148 -5.39 9.00 7.22
C ALA A 148 -4.31 8.15 7.91
N LEU A 149 -4.13 8.27 9.23
CA LEU A 149 -3.20 7.44 9.98
C LEU A 149 -3.62 5.96 9.99
N ILE A 150 -4.92 5.68 10.14
CA ILE A 150 -5.45 4.32 10.03
C ILE A 150 -5.14 3.74 8.64
N TRP A 151 -5.37 4.50 7.58
CA TRP A 151 -5.07 4.04 6.23
C TRP A 151 -3.57 3.78 6.03
N ASN A 152 -2.70 4.68 6.46
CA ASN A 152 -1.25 4.52 6.36
C ASN A 152 -0.76 3.24 7.06
N GLU A 153 -1.30 2.95 8.26
CA GLU A 153 -0.80 1.88 9.12
C GLU A 153 -1.46 0.51 8.85
N TRP A 154 -2.68 0.48 8.29
CA TRP A 154 -3.45 -0.76 8.18
C TRP A 154 -3.88 -1.15 6.77
N PHE A 155 -4.03 -0.19 5.86
CA PHE A 155 -4.63 -0.44 4.54
C PHE A 155 -3.71 -0.12 3.36
N ARG A 156 -2.74 0.74 3.55
CA ARG A 156 -1.78 1.11 2.50
C ARG A 156 -0.80 -0.03 2.23
N ASP A 157 -0.54 -0.32 0.96
CA ASP A 157 0.60 -1.13 0.56
C ASP A 157 1.87 -0.26 0.56
N GLU A 158 2.83 -0.59 1.41
CA GLU A 158 4.03 0.22 1.62
C GLU A 158 5.06 0.09 0.50
N ASN A 159 4.97 -0.96 -0.31
CA ASN A 159 5.87 -1.18 -1.44
C ASN A 159 5.43 -0.43 -2.69
N LEU A 160 4.11 -0.17 -2.83
CA LEU A 160 3.50 0.35 -4.05
C LEU A 160 2.79 1.69 -3.88
N GLN A 161 2.47 2.12 -2.65
CA GLN A 161 1.72 3.35 -2.38
C GLN A 161 2.51 4.28 -1.47
N ASN A 162 2.55 5.57 -1.83
CA ASN A 162 3.11 6.58 -0.95
C ASN A 162 2.24 6.81 0.29
N PRO A 163 2.83 7.09 1.46
CA PRO A 163 2.05 7.46 2.64
C PRO A 163 1.41 8.83 2.45
N ILE A 164 0.26 9.01 3.08
CA ILE A 164 -0.28 10.34 3.31
C ILE A 164 0.60 11.01 4.33
N ASN A 165 1.11 12.19 4.00
CA ASN A 165 2.06 12.90 4.85
C ASN A 165 1.33 13.53 6.05
N LEU A 166 1.49 12.93 7.23
CA LEU A 166 0.97 13.44 8.49
C LEU A 166 1.98 14.30 9.24
N SER A 167 3.27 14.27 8.87
CA SER A 167 4.31 15.01 9.58
C SER A 167 4.15 16.52 9.45
N SER A 168 3.66 17.01 8.32
CA SER A 168 3.31 18.41 8.14
C SER A 168 2.17 18.87 9.06
N TYR A 169 1.27 17.98 9.44
CA TYR A 169 0.17 18.24 10.38
C TYR A 169 0.61 18.25 11.83
N ALA A 170 1.59 17.42 12.19
CA ALA A 170 2.06 17.34 13.57
C ALA A 170 2.76 18.59 14.06
N GLU A 171 3.30 19.42 13.17
CA GLU A 171 4.15 20.57 13.49
C GLU A 171 3.46 21.92 13.35
N ILE A 172 2.30 22.01 12.69
CA ILE A 172 1.61 23.28 12.49
C ILE A 172 0.83 23.62 13.75
N SER A 173 1.41 24.50 14.53
CA SER A 173 0.79 25.21 15.62
C SER A 173 0.68 26.68 15.20
N THR A 174 -0.33 27.01 14.44
CA THR A 174 -0.60 28.42 14.20
C THR A 174 -1.54 28.96 15.27
N ALA A 175 -1.31 30.17 15.72
CA ALA A 175 -2.21 30.86 16.64
C ALA A 175 -3.64 30.97 16.09
N SER A 176 -3.85 30.71 14.80
CA SER A 176 -5.15 30.69 14.14
C SER A 176 -5.82 29.30 14.16
N GLY A 177 -5.09 28.23 14.49
CA GLY A 177 -5.61 26.85 14.46
C GLY A 177 -6.05 26.36 13.07
N LEU A 178 -5.60 27.04 12.02
CA LEU A 178 -5.97 26.73 10.64
C LEU A 178 -4.83 25.97 9.97
N ASP A 179 -5.05 24.68 9.75
CA ASP A 179 -4.21 23.87 8.89
C ASP A 179 -4.97 23.62 7.59
N ASP A 180 -4.58 24.31 6.54
CA ASP A 180 -5.18 24.19 5.21
C ASP A 180 -4.46 23.15 4.36
N VAL A 181 -4.15 22.00 4.96
CA VAL A 181 -3.45 20.92 4.25
C VAL A 181 -4.41 19.78 4.00
N GLY A 182 -4.94 19.70 2.79
CA GLY A 182 -5.84 18.63 2.38
C GLY A 182 -5.16 17.25 2.40
N LEU A 183 -5.88 16.25 2.91
CA LEU A 183 -5.56 14.84 2.67
C LEU A 183 -5.85 14.52 1.21
N GLY A 184 -4.88 14.58 0.35
CA GLY A 184 -5.09 14.25 -1.05
C GLY A 184 -3.91 14.60 -1.94
N ASP A 185 -4.01 14.25 -3.21
CA ASP A 185 -3.04 14.63 -4.23
C ASP A 185 -2.78 16.13 -4.22
N ALA A 186 -1.52 16.52 -4.42
CA ALA A 186 -1.08 17.90 -4.52
C ALA A 186 -2.02 18.70 -5.43
N GLY A 187 -2.82 19.59 -4.83
CA GLY A 187 -3.82 20.41 -5.54
C GLY A 187 -5.24 20.38 -4.94
N PHE A 188 -5.49 19.59 -3.90
CA PHE A 188 -6.79 19.56 -3.24
C PHE A 188 -6.82 20.51 -2.04
N THR A 189 -7.23 21.73 -2.28
CA THR A 189 -7.58 22.68 -1.22
C THR A 189 -9.04 22.45 -0.84
N GLY A 190 -9.27 21.91 0.36
CA GLY A 190 -10.53 22.08 1.06
C GLY A 190 -11.48 20.91 1.20
N SER A 191 -11.17 19.67 0.77
CA SER A 191 -12.01 18.51 1.05
C SER A 191 -11.18 17.24 1.03
N HIS A 192 -11.35 16.40 2.05
CA HIS A 192 -10.62 15.14 2.15
C HIS A 192 -11.31 14.05 1.32
N LYS A 193 -10.53 13.32 0.53
CA LYS A 193 -11.05 12.22 -0.28
C LYS A 193 -11.19 10.93 0.53
N LEU A 194 -12.21 10.17 0.22
CA LEU A 194 -12.27 8.77 0.64
C LEU A 194 -11.13 7.98 0.00
N LEU A 195 -10.48 7.17 0.81
CA LEU A 195 -9.36 6.32 0.39
C LEU A 195 -9.86 4.92 0.04
N ARG A 196 -9.21 4.32 -0.94
CA ARG A 196 -9.53 2.95 -1.35
C ARG A 196 -8.75 1.94 -0.53
N ARG A 197 -9.40 0.83 -0.28
CA ARG A 197 -8.75 -0.36 0.27
C ARG A 197 -8.00 -1.11 -0.82
N GLY A 198 -6.98 -1.89 -0.45
CA GLY A 198 -6.34 -2.84 -1.35
C GLY A 198 -7.25 -4.01 -1.71
N LYS A 199 -7.06 -4.57 -2.91
CA LYS A 199 -7.67 -5.84 -3.33
C LYS A 199 -7.36 -6.96 -2.33
N ARG A 200 -8.12 -8.05 -2.36
CA ARG A 200 -7.75 -9.27 -1.65
C ARG A 200 -6.38 -9.77 -2.13
N HIS A 201 -5.58 -10.29 -1.21
CA HIS A 201 -4.27 -10.84 -1.57
C HIS A 201 -4.44 -12.16 -2.30
N ASP A 202 -3.87 -12.25 -3.49
CA ASP A 202 -3.76 -13.45 -4.30
C ASP A 202 -2.38 -13.56 -4.97
N TYR A 203 -2.23 -14.45 -5.94
CA TYR A 203 -0.96 -14.67 -6.65
C TYR A 203 -0.40 -13.42 -7.33
N PHE A 204 -1.25 -12.52 -7.85
CA PHE A 204 -0.84 -11.31 -8.55
C PHE A 204 -0.78 -10.08 -7.64
N THR A 205 -1.78 -9.92 -6.77
CA THR A 205 -1.90 -8.73 -5.91
C THR A 205 -0.93 -8.74 -4.73
N SER A 206 -0.41 -9.91 -4.34
CA SER A 206 0.64 -10.06 -3.34
C SER A 206 2.05 -10.18 -3.93
N ALA A 207 2.19 -9.98 -5.25
CA ALA A 207 3.48 -9.99 -5.90
C ALA A 207 4.36 -8.83 -5.43
N LEU A 208 5.65 -9.08 -5.30
CA LEU A 208 6.63 -8.08 -4.93
C LEU A 208 7.19 -7.38 -6.18
N PRO A 209 7.49 -6.07 -6.13
CA PRO A 209 8.10 -5.37 -7.26
C PRO A 209 9.56 -5.74 -7.51
N TRP A 210 10.22 -6.41 -6.57
CA TRP A 210 11.62 -6.83 -6.63
C TRP A 210 11.80 -8.19 -5.94
N PRO A 211 12.82 -8.96 -6.33
CA PRO A 211 13.07 -10.29 -5.74
C PRO A 211 13.65 -10.22 -4.32
N GLN A 212 14.27 -9.13 -3.96
CA GLN A 212 14.85 -8.87 -2.64
C GLN A 212 14.81 -7.39 -2.30
N LYS A 213 14.82 -7.04 -1.03
CA LYS A 213 14.83 -5.67 -0.56
C LYS A 213 16.28 -5.18 -0.41
N GLY A 214 16.66 -4.18 -1.21
CA GLY A 214 18.03 -3.65 -1.24
C GLY A 214 18.85 -4.09 -2.43
N PRO A 215 20.14 -3.69 -2.49
CA PRO A 215 21.02 -4.05 -3.60
C PRO A 215 21.31 -5.55 -3.65
N GLY A 216 21.63 -6.06 -4.85
CA GLY A 216 22.11 -7.43 -5.01
C GLY A 216 23.35 -7.69 -4.17
N VAL A 217 23.39 -8.85 -3.51
CA VAL A 217 24.55 -9.24 -2.72
C VAL A 217 25.57 -9.86 -3.66
N GLU A 218 26.69 -9.17 -3.83
CA GLU A 218 27.79 -9.65 -4.66
C GLU A 218 28.79 -10.46 -3.82
N LEU A 219 29.38 -11.46 -4.45
CA LEU A 219 30.50 -12.17 -3.83
C LEU A 219 31.76 -11.32 -3.99
N PRO A 220 32.38 -10.85 -2.91
CA PRO A 220 33.57 -10.02 -3.01
C PRO A 220 34.73 -10.87 -3.57
N LEU A 221 35.12 -10.59 -4.79
CA LEU A 221 36.40 -11.03 -5.34
C LEU A 221 37.43 -10.01 -4.93
N SER A 222 38.39 -10.38 -4.09
CA SER A 222 39.47 -9.49 -3.66
C SER A 222 40.72 -9.77 -4.45
N GLY A 223 41.44 -8.74 -4.83
CA GLY A 223 42.71 -8.79 -5.54
C GLY A 223 42.76 -7.87 -6.76
N ASN A 224 43.94 -7.56 -7.19
CA ASN A 224 44.17 -6.78 -8.41
C ASN A 224 44.37 -7.78 -9.57
N ALA A 225 43.53 -7.66 -10.59
CA ALA A 225 43.75 -8.39 -11.82
C ALA A 225 44.90 -7.72 -12.58
N HIS A 226 45.97 -8.46 -12.84
CA HIS A 226 47.04 -7.98 -13.72
C HIS A 226 46.56 -8.02 -15.18
N ILE A 227 46.77 -6.93 -15.87
CA ILE A 227 46.51 -6.89 -17.31
C ILE A 227 47.70 -7.54 -18.01
N ILE A 228 47.49 -8.69 -18.61
CA ILE A 228 48.50 -9.40 -19.38
C ILE A 228 48.16 -9.37 -20.87
N ARG A 229 49.19 -9.57 -21.67
CA ARG A 229 49.03 -9.69 -23.11
C ARG A 229 48.43 -11.07 -23.44
N ASP A 230 47.39 -11.08 -24.30
CA ASP A 230 46.97 -12.31 -24.95
C ASP A 230 48.10 -12.76 -25.89
N GLY A 231 48.79 -13.85 -25.56
CA GLY A 231 50.01 -14.30 -26.23
C GLY A 231 49.91 -14.48 -27.73
N ASN A 232 48.72 -14.57 -28.28
CA ASN A 232 48.46 -14.83 -29.69
C ASN A 232 47.96 -13.63 -30.49
N LYS A 233 47.70 -12.49 -29.87
CA LYS A 233 47.23 -11.29 -30.57
C LYS A 233 48.20 -10.13 -30.41
N PRO A 234 48.59 -9.49 -31.50
CA PRO A 234 49.42 -8.29 -31.42
C PRO A 234 48.64 -7.17 -30.72
N PHE A 235 49.32 -6.40 -29.89
CA PHE A 235 48.76 -5.18 -29.34
C PHE A 235 48.63 -4.18 -30.52
N SER A 236 47.42 -3.81 -30.87
CA SER A 236 47.15 -2.89 -31.95
C SER A 236 46.40 -1.66 -31.47
N LEU A 237 46.81 -0.51 -31.93
CA LEU A 237 46.09 0.74 -31.77
C LEU A 237 45.38 1.02 -33.11
N SER A 238 44.10 1.31 -33.08
CA SER A 238 43.34 1.67 -34.25
C SER A 238 42.69 3.05 -34.10
N ASP A 239 42.78 3.87 -35.12
CA ASP A 239 41.82 4.96 -35.31
C ASP A 239 40.64 4.48 -36.14
N ALA A 240 39.64 5.33 -36.38
CA ALA A 240 38.41 4.95 -37.08
C ALA A 240 38.64 4.39 -38.51
N SER A 241 39.86 4.47 -39.06
CA SER A 241 40.19 4.07 -40.41
C SER A 241 41.42 3.14 -40.54
N THR A 242 42.29 3.07 -39.54
CA THR A 242 43.57 2.37 -39.65
C THR A 242 43.96 1.66 -38.36
N THR A 243 44.36 0.37 -38.47
CA THR A 243 44.86 -0.42 -37.33
C THR A 243 46.38 -0.43 -37.33
N TYR A 244 46.99 0.01 -36.25
CA TYR A 244 48.41 0.03 -36.06
C TYR A 244 48.87 -1.07 -35.12
N SER A 245 49.78 -1.95 -35.55
CA SER A 245 50.42 -2.93 -34.69
C SER A 245 51.59 -2.30 -33.92
N VAL A 246 51.53 -2.35 -32.58
CA VAL A 246 52.60 -1.84 -31.72
C VAL A 246 53.45 -2.99 -31.23
N GLY A 247 54.68 -3.06 -31.70
CA GLY A 247 55.66 -4.02 -31.19
C GLY A 247 56.51 -3.40 -30.07
N PHE A 248 56.63 -4.06 -28.93
CA PHE A 248 57.59 -3.69 -27.89
C PHE A 248 58.87 -4.50 -28.12
N SER A 249 59.95 -3.80 -28.50
CA SER A 249 61.27 -4.41 -28.54
C SER A 249 62.04 -3.99 -27.28
N TYR A 250 62.44 -4.97 -26.46
CA TYR A 250 63.27 -4.75 -25.29
C TYR A 250 64.73 -5.01 -25.67
N THR A 251 65.45 -3.97 -25.94
CA THR A 251 66.93 -4.01 -26.05
C THR A 251 67.51 -3.16 -24.93
N GLY A 252 67.61 -3.71 -23.72
CA GLY A 252 68.48 -3.30 -22.60
C GLY A 252 68.63 -1.82 -22.21
N GLN A 253 67.99 -0.89 -22.85
CA GLN A 253 67.91 0.53 -22.56
C GLN A 253 66.47 1.02 -22.73
N ARG A 254 66.00 1.76 -21.75
CA ARG A 254 64.66 2.34 -21.62
C ARG A 254 63.82 2.32 -22.91
N GLY A 255 62.74 1.49 -22.90
CA GLY A 255 62.00 1.11 -24.08
C GLY A 255 61.63 2.24 -25.03
N GLN A 256 62.12 2.15 -26.26
CA GLN A 256 61.62 2.91 -27.37
C GLN A 256 60.48 2.16 -28.02
N LEU A 257 59.33 2.80 -28.14
CA LEU A 257 58.24 2.31 -28.95
C LEU A 257 58.62 2.50 -30.42
N SER A 258 58.88 1.41 -31.12
CA SER A 258 59.10 1.47 -32.56
C SER A 258 57.80 1.16 -33.31
N ARG A 259 57.41 1.99 -34.24
CA ARG A 259 56.31 1.75 -35.19
C ARG A 259 56.75 0.63 -36.15
N PRO A 260 55.94 -0.41 -36.36
CA PRO A 260 56.20 -1.30 -37.47
C PRO A 260 55.93 -0.57 -38.79
N LEU A 261 56.87 -0.60 -39.70
CA LEU A 261 56.76 -0.02 -41.04
C LEU A 261 55.65 -0.75 -41.81
N ALA A 262 54.64 -0.02 -42.27
CA ALA A 262 53.74 -0.53 -43.30
C ALA A 262 54.49 -0.63 -44.63
N SER A 263 54.24 -1.71 -45.37
CA SER A 263 54.85 -1.95 -46.67
C SER A 263 54.56 -0.76 -47.61
N GLY A 264 55.56 0.11 -47.84
CA GLY A 264 55.43 1.27 -48.69
C GLY A 264 55.89 2.61 -48.11
N ASP A 265 56.20 2.69 -46.84
CA ASP A 265 56.68 3.91 -46.20
C ASP A 265 58.14 4.14 -46.42
N VAL A 266 58.47 5.32 -46.95
CA VAL A 266 59.83 5.83 -47.10
C VAL A 266 60.42 6.07 -45.74
N VAL A 267 61.59 5.51 -45.45
CA VAL A 267 62.39 5.72 -44.27
C VAL A 267 62.67 7.20 -44.06
N GLY A 268 61.85 7.87 -43.27
CA GLY A 268 62.02 9.25 -42.86
C GLY A 268 61.78 9.35 -41.38
N THR A 269 62.88 9.55 -40.65
CA THR A 269 62.99 9.99 -39.26
C THR A 269 61.73 9.89 -38.38
N ASP A 270 61.76 8.94 -37.50
CA ASP A 270 60.75 8.69 -36.45
C ASP A 270 60.33 9.99 -35.75
N LYS A 271 59.17 10.44 -36.08
CA LYS A 271 58.48 11.45 -35.27
C LYS A 271 57.39 10.81 -34.44
N PHE A 272 57.77 10.24 -33.33
CA PHE A 272 56.89 10.32 -32.16
C PHE A 272 56.82 11.80 -31.82
N ALA A 273 55.64 12.39 -31.87
CA ALA A 273 55.44 13.80 -31.62
C ALA A 273 55.97 14.16 -30.22
N GLN A 274 57.13 14.79 -30.21
CA GLN A 274 57.62 15.59 -29.10
C GLN A 274 56.86 16.91 -29.25
N GLY A 275 55.80 17.05 -28.45
CA GLY A 275 54.96 18.25 -28.48
C GLY A 275 55.73 19.44 -27.93
N THR A 276 56.18 20.32 -28.84
CA THR A 276 56.44 21.72 -28.55
C THR A 276 55.57 22.53 -29.49
N GLY A 277 54.41 22.96 -29.02
CA GLY A 277 53.58 23.96 -29.69
C GLY A 277 52.23 23.43 -30.18
N SER A 278 51.21 24.01 -29.63
CA SER A 278 49.81 24.19 -30.04
C SER A 278 49.28 23.32 -31.21
N ASP A 279 48.18 22.63 -30.89
CA ASP A 279 47.27 21.95 -31.80
C ASP A 279 47.72 20.60 -32.38
N ILE A 280 47.99 19.63 -31.51
CA ILE A 280 47.81 18.24 -31.88
C ILE A 280 46.44 17.81 -31.39
N THR A 281 45.45 17.86 -32.26
CA THR A 281 44.27 17.00 -32.14
C THR A 281 44.76 15.57 -32.29
N ALA A 282 45.16 14.94 -31.19
CA ALA A 282 45.45 13.52 -31.18
C ALA A 282 44.16 12.81 -31.59
N PRO A 283 44.12 12.02 -32.69
CA PRO A 283 42.97 11.18 -32.94
C PRO A 283 42.75 10.30 -31.72
N LEU A 284 41.51 10.17 -31.28
CA LEU A 284 41.13 9.24 -30.24
C LEU A 284 41.51 7.83 -30.69
N LEU A 285 42.71 7.39 -30.29
CA LEU A 285 43.18 6.04 -30.54
C LEU A 285 42.37 5.09 -29.65
N GLY A 286 41.42 4.42 -30.27
CA GLY A 286 40.64 3.35 -29.61
C GLY A 286 41.53 2.12 -29.45
N TYR A 287 41.46 1.52 -28.28
CA TYR A 287 42.12 0.23 -27.99
C TYR A 287 41.40 -0.92 -28.73
N ALA A 288 42.08 -1.62 -29.63
CA ALA A 288 41.51 -2.69 -30.44
C ALA A 288 42.10 -4.06 -30.06
N GLY A 289 41.86 -4.52 -28.83
CA GLY A 289 42.11 -5.89 -28.40
C GLY A 289 43.56 -6.28 -28.08
N GLY A 290 43.78 -7.41 -27.44
CA GLY A 290 45.09 -7.99 -27.12
C GLY A 290 45.56 -7.86 -25.68
N LEU A 291 44.77 -7.20 -24.82
CA LEU A 291 44.94 -7.25 -23.37
C LEU A 291 43.81 -8.06 -22.73
N ILE A 292 44.17 -8.91 -21.82
CA ILE A 292 43.23 -9.70 -21.00
C ILE A 292 43.55 -9.47 -19.52
N ALA A 293 42.54 -9.47 -18.71
CA ALA A 293 42.72 -9.43 -17.26
C ALA A 293 43.07 -10.84 -16.78
N ASP A 294 44.27 -11.00 -16.22
CA ASP A 294 44.67 -12.26 -15.57
C ASP A 294 44.05 -12.32 -14.17
N LEU A 295 43.04 -13.17 -14.04
CA LEU A 295 42.35 -13.41 -12.78
C LEU A 295 43.03 -14.50 -11.92
N SER A 296 44.15 -15.09 -12.36
CA SER A 296 44.83 -16.15 -11.60
C SER A 296 45.38 -15.68 -10.25
N SER A 297 45.64 -14.38 -10.13
CA SER A 297 46.06 -13.74 -8.87
C SER A 297 44.92 -13.18 -8.03
N VAL A 298 43.70 -13.26 -8.50
CA VAL A 298 42.52 -12.79 -7.76
C VAL A 298 42.24 -13.78 -6.65
N THR A 299 42.23 -13.30 -5.42
CA THR A 299 41.96 -14.14 -4.25
C THR A 299 40.50 -14.57 -4.25
N ALA A 300 40.25 -15.86 -4.23
CA ALA A 300 38.89 -16.39 -4.13
C ALA A 300 38.23 -15.89 -2.82
N ALA A 301 36.93 -15.65 -2.88
CA ALA A 301 36.15 -15.29 -1.69
C ALA A 301 36.35 -16.34 -0.59
N THR A 302 36.58 -15.90 0.64
CA THR A 302 36.71 -16.84 1.75
C THR A 302 35.37 -17.53 2.06
N ILE A 303 35.43 -18.73 2.66
CA ILE A 303 34.20 -19.43 3.08
C ILE A 303 33.37 -18.56 4.02
N ASN A 304 33.99 -17.71 4.82
CA ASN A 304 33.28 -16.78 5.71
C ASN A 304 32.57 -15.67 4.94
N SER A 305 33.22 -15.05 3.94
CA SER A 305 32.56 -14.03 3.11
C SER A 305 31.41 -14.62 2.29
N LEU A 306 31.57 -15.86 1.82
CA LEU A 306 30.49 -16.59 1.14
C LEU A 306 29.31 -16.86 2.09
N ARG A 307 29.57 -17.33 3.31
CA ARG A 307 28.53 -17.53 4.33
C ARG A 307 27.82 -16.22 4.68
N GLN A 308 28.56 -15.15 4.85
CA GLN A 308 28.01 -13.82 5.14
C GLN A 308 27.11 -13.36 3.98
N ALA A 309 27.54 -13.51 2.73
CA ALA A 309 26.76 -13.15 1.56
C ALA A 309 25.43 -13.94 1.51
N PHE A 310 25.48 -15.26 1.73
CA PHE A 310 24.26 -16.08 1.78
C PHE A 310 23.32 -15.70 2.93
N GLN A 311 23.84 -15.39 4.11
CA GLN A 311 22.98 -14.97 5.24
C GLN A 311 22.38 -13.60 5.02
N LEU A 312 23.14 -12.68 4.44
CA LEU A 312 22.66 -11.35 4.08
C LEU A 312 21.59 -11.42 2.98
N GLN A 313 21.81 -12.23 1.95
CA GLN A 313 20.81 -12.50 0.92
C GLN A 313 19.51 -13.03 1.53
N LYS A 314 19.60 -14.03 2.42
CA LYS A 314 18.45 -14.59 3.12
C LYS A 314 17.73 -13.58 4.00
N LEU A 315 18.47 -12.63 4.62
CA LEU A 315 17.88 -11.53 5.37
C LEU A 315 17.04 -10.64 4.44
N TYR A 316 17.62 -10.19 3.32
CA TYR A 316 16.93 -9.32 2.36
C TYR A 316 15.72 -9.97 1.69
N GLU A 317 15.79 -11.27 1.41
CA GLU A 317 14.63 -12.03 0.92
C GLU A 317 13.52 -12.13 1.97
N ARG A 318 13.89 -12.33 3.23
CA ARG A 318 12.92 -12.35 4.34
C ARG A 318 12.31 -10.96 4.57
N ASP A 319 13.08 -9.89 4.47
CA ASP A 319 12.58 -8.51 4.53
C ASP A 319 11.59 -8.22 3.40
N ALA A 320 11.83 -8.76 2.20
CA ALA A 320 10.93 -8.63 1.08
C ALA A 320 9.57 -9.29 1.33
N ARG A 321 9.57 -10.51 1.88
CA ARG A 321 8.34 -11.28 2.16
C ARG A 321 7.66 -10.89 3.46
N GLY A 322 8.45 -10.49 4.45
CA GLY A 322 7.99 -10.26 5.81
C GLY A 322 7.13 -9.02 5.99
N GLY A 323 7.11 -8.15 4.99
CA GLY A 323 6.47 -6.85 5.06
C GLY A 323 7.43 -5.73 5.51
N THR A 324 6.97 -4.49 5.38
CA THR A 324 7.80 -3.29 5.52
C THR A 324 7.60 -2.60 6.87
N ARG A 325 6.46 -2.86 7.54
CA ARG A 325 6.17 -2.26 8.84
C ARG A 325 7.00 -2.90 9.94
N TYR A 326 7.38 -2.12 10.93
CA TYR A 326 8.16 -2.62 12.08
C TYR A 326 7.46 -3.79 12.80
N THR A 327 6.14 -3.78 12.87
CA THR A 327 5.34 -4.91 13.41
C THR A 327 5.53 -6.20 12.61
N GLU A 328 5.58 -6.07 11.29
CA GLU A 328 5.76 -7.18 10.35
C GLU A 328 7.19 -7.71 10.41
N ILE A 329 8.18 -6.82 10.51
CA ILE A 329 9.59 -7.17 10.71
C ILE A 329 9.77 -7.95 12.01
N LEU A 330 9.20 -7.48 13.14
CA LEU A 330 9.26 -8.20 14.42
C LEU A 330 8.65 -9.60 14.30
N ARG A 331 7.51 -9.71 13.64
CA ARG A 331 6.85 -11.00 13.43
C ARG A 331 7.62 -11.92 12.50
N SER A 332 8.15 -11.41 11.39
CA SER A 332 8.83 -12.23 10.38
C SER A 332 10.21 -12.72 10.84
N HIS A 333 10.99 -11.86 11.55
CA HIS A 333 12.36 -12.21 11.97
C HIS A 333 12.41 -12.85 13.36
N PHE A 334 11.57 -12.40 14.30
CA PHE A 334 11.63 -12.80 15.70
C PHE A 334 10.42 -13.62 16.16
N GLY A 335 9.36 -13.71 15.33
CA GLY A 335 8.13 -14.44 15.70
C GLY A 335 7.30 -13.77 16.78
N VAL A 336 7.57 -12.50 17.12
CA VAL A 336 6.92 -11.76 18.20
C VAL A 336 5.85 -10.84 17.65
N VAL A 337 4.70 -10.79 18.34
CA VAL A 337 3.61 -9.83 18.08
C VAL A 337 3.60 -8.81 19.22
N SER A 338 3.96 -7.57 18.90
CA SER A 338 3.91 -6.46 19.86
C SER A 338 2.53 -5.80 19.87
N PRO A 339 2.00 -5.41 21.05
CA PRO A 339 0.73 -4.67 21.12
C PRO A 339 0.79 -3.32 20.40
N ASP A 340 -0.30 -2.91 19.75
CA ASP A 340 -0.39 -1.68 18.97
C ASP A 340 -0.12 -0.41 19.79
N SER A 341 -0.59 -0.37 21.04
CA SER A 341 -0.34 0.74 21.95
C SER A 341 1.14 0.95 22.26
N ARG A 342 1.93 -0.12 22.31
CA ARG A 342 3.39 -0.03 22.47
C ARG A 342 4.07 0.46 21.21
N LEU A 343 3.54 0.12 20.06
CA LEU A 343 4.07 0.49 18.76
C LEU A 343 3.65 1.90 18.31
N GLN A 344 2.85 2.59 19.12
CA GLN A 344 2.42 3.97 18.86
C GLN A 344 1.68 4.09 17.51
N ARG A 345 0.74 3.20 17.26
CA ARG A 345 -0.10 3.21 16.05
C ARG A 345 -1.59 3.05 16.41
N PRO A 346 -2.53 3.28 15.47
CA PRO A 346 -3.95 3.01 15.68
C PRO A 346 -4.20 1.59 16.17
N GLU A 347 -4.96 1.46 17.26
CA GLU A 347 -5.30 0.15 17.83
C GLU A 347 -6.52 -0.44 17.11
N TYR A 348 -6.38 -1.65 16.58
CA TYR A 348 -7.51 -2.38 16.01
C TYR A 348 -8.36 -2.98 17.12
N LEU A 349 -9.64 -2.61 17.18
CA LEU A 349 -10.57 -3.03 18.23
C LEU A 349 -11.39 -4.26 17.85
N GLY A 350 -11.55 -4.50 16.55
CA GLY A 350 -12.34 -5.60 16.03
C GLY A 350 -12.97 -5.27 14.68
N GLY A 351 -13.63 -6.25 14.11
CA GLY A 351 -14.33 -6.15 12.84
C GLY A 351 -14.95 -7.48 12.45
N SER A 352 -15.73 -7.46 11.39
CA SER A 352 -16.39 -8.67 10.88
C SER A 352 -16.70 -8.52 9.40
N GLU A 353 -16.94 -9.65 8.74
CA GLU A 353 -17.30 -9.74 7.33
C GLU A 353 -18.71 -10.33 7.20
N SER A 354 -19.52 -9.77 6.31
CA SER A 354 -20.83 -10.29 5.93
C SER A 354 -20.96 -10.38 4.41
N PRO A 355 -21.43 -11.51 3.85
CA PRO A 355 -21.64 -11.64 2.43
C PRO A 355 -22.83 -10.78 1.96
N VAL A 356 -22.72 -10.25 0.74
CA VAL A 356 -23.84 -9.65 0.00
C VAL A 356 -24.54 -10.77 -0.77
N ILE A 357 -25.72 -11.14 -0.35
CA ILE A 357 -26.52 -12.21 -0.97
C ILE A 357 -27.31 -11.63 -2.12
N ILE A 358 -27.08 -12.11 -3.33
CA ILE A 358 -27.80 -11.71 -4.55
C ILE A 358 -28.88 -12.74 -4.83
N ASN A 359 -30.15 -12.30 -4.73
CA ASN A 359 -31.29 -13.15 -4.95
C ASN A 359 -31.92 -12.88 -6.32
N PRO A 360 -32.24 -13.92 -7.10
CA PRO A 360 -32.93 -13.76 -8.38
C PRO A 360 -34.40 -13.37 -8.18
N VAL A 361 -34.89 -12.51 -9.03
CA VAL A 361 -36.32 -12.15 -9.15
C VAL A 361 -36.77 -12.47 -10.56
N VAL A 362 -37.67 -13.41 -10.69
CA VAL A 362 -38.20 -13.84 -11.97
C VAL A 362 -39.53 -13.10 -12.26
N GLN A 363 -39.63 -12.50 -13.42
CA GLN A 363 -40.88 -11.89 -13.87
C GLN A 363 -41.87 -12.98 -14.28
N GLN A 364 -43.04 -12.98 -13.64
CA GLN A 364 -44.08 -14.00 -13.85
C GLN A 364 -45.11 -13.61 -14.91
N SER A 365 -45.14 -12.34 -15.30
CA SER A 365 -46.09 -11.83 -16.31
C SER A 365 -45.36 -10.96 -17.32
N ALA A 366 -45.81 -10.98 -18.55
CA ALA A 366 -45.36 -10.06 -19.59
C ALA A 366 -46.04 -8.70 -19.41
N THR A 367 -45.34 -7.60 -19.75
CA THR A 367 -45.86 -6.23 -19.80
C THR A 367 -45.70 -5.66 -21.20
N GLY A 368 -46.51 -4.65 -21.53
CA GLY A 368 -46.62 -4.08 -22.89
C GLY A 368 -47.76 -4.69 -23.71
N GLU A 369 -48.28 -3.95 -24.69
CA GLU A 369 -49.41 -4.37 -25.53
C GLU A 369 -49.16 -5.68 -26.29
N THR A 370 -47.90 -5.98 -26.61
CA THR A 370 -47.47 -7.20 -27.31
C THR A 370 -46.74 -8.20 -26.42
N GLY A 371 -46.54 -7.89 -25.14
CA GLY A 371 -45.71 -8.69 -24.24
C GLY A 371 -44.19 -8.68 -24.58
N ALA A 372 -43.78 -7.82 -25.51
CA ALA A 372 -42.40 -7.77 -26.01
C ALA A 372 -41.47 -6.90 -25.16
N GLU A 373 -41.99 -5.92 -24.41
CA GLU A 373 -41.18 -4.99 -23.63
C GLU A 373 -40.55 -5.65 -22.41
N THR A 374 -41.31 -6.50 -21.71
CA THR A 374 -40.80 -7.29 -20.59
C THR A 374 -41.39 -8.71 -20.67
N PRO A 375 -40.72 -9.62 -21.37
CA PRO A 375 -41.24 -10.98 -21.56
C PRO A 375 -41.31 -11.74 -20.25
N GLN A 376 -42.26 -12.67 -20.15
CA GLN A 376 -42.35 -13.60 -19.03
C GLN A 376 -41.07 -14.40 -18.90
N GLY A 377 -40.62 -14.56 -17.66
CA GLY A 377 -39.36 -15.27 -17.33
C GLY A 377 -38.13 -14.39 -17.41
N ASN A 378 -38.26 -13.07 -17.65
CA ASN A 378 -37.15 -12.15 -17.54
C ASN A 378 -36.59 -12.16 -16.10
N LEU A 379 -35.26 -12.14 -15.97
CA LEU A 379 -34.56 -12.34 -14.71
C LEU A 379 -33.90 -11.04 -14.26
N ALA A 380 -34.33 -10.52 -13.13
CA ALA A 380 -33.70 -9.41 -12.41
C ALA A 380 -33.16 -9.91 -11.09
N ALA A 381 -32.52 -9.05 -10.29
CA ALA A 381 -32.01 -9.41 -8.99
C ALA A 381 -32.07 -8.26 -7.98
N TYR A 382 -31.94 -8.60 -6.72
CA TYR A 382 -31.60 -7.67 -5.65
C TYR A 382 -30.49 -8.24 -4.80
N GLY A 383 -29.56 -7.38 -4.38
CA GLY A 383 -28.47 -7.73 -3.47
C GLY A 383 -28.72 -7.18 -2.07
N LEU A 384 -28.46 -7.99 -1.05
CA LEU A 384 -28.69 -7.65 0.33
C LEU A 384 -27.56 -8.15 1.21
N ALA A 385 -27.03 -7.28 2.08
CA ALA A 385 -26.13 -7.66 3.18
C ALA A 385 -26.76 -7.27 4.52
N SER A 386 -26.64 -8.14 5.51
CA SER A 386 -27.14 -7.87 6.86
C SER A 386 -26.18 -8.37 7.93
N SER A 387 -26.26 -7.78 9.12
CA SER A 387 -25.46 -8.17 10.29
C SER A 387 -25.93 -9.47 10.96
N THR A 388 -26.94 -10.15 10.43
CA THR A 388 -27.61 -11.27 11.10
C THR A 388 -26.70 -12.47 11.36
N SER A 389 -25.68 -12.66 10.53
CA SER A 389 -24.76 -13.82 10.57
C SER A 389 -23.42 -13.55 11.24
N ALA A 390 -23.07 -12.30 11.51
CA ALA A 390 -21.76 -11.93 12.03
C ALA A 390 -21.85 -10.87 13.13
N LYS A 391 -20.92 -10.93 14.09
CA LYS A 391 -20.85 -9.96 15.20
C LYS A 391 -20.01 -8.75 14.78
N HIS A 392 -20.66 -7.73 14.27
CA HIS A 392 -20.02 -6.45 13.97
C HIS A 392 -19.99 -5.56 15.21
N GLY A 393 -18.85 -5.48 15.89
CA GLY A 393 -18.72 -4.66 17.08
C GLY A 393 -17.48 -4.98 17.91
N PHE A 394 -17.34 -4.27 19.03
CA PHE A 394 -16.24 -4.46 19.99
C PHE A 394 -16.66 -4.10 21.41
N THR A 395 -15.82 -4.48 22.39
CA THR A 395 -15.91 -4.04 23.78
C THR A 395 -14.50 -3.73 24.28
N LYS A 396 -14.27 -2.49 24.73
CA LYS A 396 -12.94 -2.02 25.14
C LYS A 396 -13.05 -0.91 26.19
N SER A 397 -12.06 -0.85 27.10
CA SER A 397 -11.84 0.25 28.02
C SER A 397 -10.59 1.04 27.59
N PHE A 398 -10.65 2.36 27.74
CA PHE A 398 -9.62 3.29 27.28
C PHE A 398 -9.02 4.05 28.46
N VAL A 399 -7.72 4.38 28.34
CA VAL A 399 -6.97 5.05 29.42
C VAL A 399 -6.49 6.44 29.04
N GLU A 400 -6.66 6.84 27.78
CA GLU A 400 -6.23 8.14 27.26
C GLU A 400 -7.27 8.73 26.31
N HIS A 401 -7.17 10.03 26.04
CA HIS A 401 -8.01 10.71 25.07
C HIS A 401 -7.70 10.22 23.66
N GLY A 402 -8.72 10.11 22.85
CA GLY A 402 -8.59 9.71 21.47
C GLY A 402 -9.90 9.67 20.74
N ILE A 403 -9.91 9.06 19.59
CA ILE A 403 -11.08 8.94 18.73
C ILE A 403 -11.25 7.49 18.30
N ILE A 404 -12.49 7.03 18.31
CA ILE A 404 -12.91 5.76 17.71
C ILE A 404 -13.40 6.05 16.30
N ILE A 405 -12.90 5.30 15.32
CA ILE A 405 -13.41 5.33 13.95
C ILE A 405 -13.85 3.93 13.57
N GLY A 406 -15.12 3.81 13.17
CA GLY A 406 -15.66 2.62 12.52
C GLY A 406 -15.66 2.82 11.01
N LEU A 407 -15.07 1.88 10.27
CA LEU A 407 -14.97 1.90 8.82
C LEU A 407 -15.73 0.71 8.23
N LEU A 408 -16.44 0.94 7.13
CA LEU A 408 -17.01 -0.12 6.31
C LEU A 408 -16.41 -0.09 4.90
N ASN A 409 -16.43 -1.26 4.26
CA ASN A 409 -15.94 -1.42 2.90
C ASN A 409 -16.67 -2.60 2.24
N VAL A 410 -16.94 -2.52 0.94
CA VAL A 410 -17.42 -3.68 0.17
C VAL A 410 -16.37 -4.04 -0.88
N ARG A 411 -15.99 -5.33 -0.92
CA ARG A 411 -15.03 -5.89 -1.87
C ARG A 411 -15.61 -7.10 -2.60
N ALA A 412 -15.16 -7.27 -3.85
CA ALA A 412 -15.41 -8.49 -4.63
C ALA A 412 -14.25 -9.49 -4.49
N ASP A 413 -14.51 -10.76 -4.80
CA ASP A 413 -13.47 -11.74 -5.04
C ASP A 413 -12.76 -11.45 -6.37
N LEU A 414 -11.49 -11.86 -6.46
CA LEU A 414 -10.67 -11.62 -7.65
C LEU A 414 -10.77 -12.81 -8.61
N THR A 415 -11.03 -12.52 -9.88
CA THR A 415 -11.05 -13.50 -10.97
C THR A 415 -10.33 -12.94 -12.18
N TYR A 416 -9.70 -13.81 -12.99
CA TYR A 416 -8.88 -13.42 -14.12
C TYR A 416 -9.34 -14.10 -15.40
N GLN A 417 -9.18 -13.42 -16.55
CA GLN A 417 -9.74 -13.89 -17.81
C GLN A 417 -8.80 -13.79 -19.02
N GLN A 418 -7.66 -13.10 -18.90
CA GLN A 418 -6.82 -12.75 -20.05
C GLN A 418 -5.40 -13.31 -20.00
N GLY A 419 -5.05 -14.03 -18.94
CA GLY A 419 -3.73 -14.62 -18.75
C GLY A 419 -3.62 -16.07 -19.17
N ILE A 420 -2.38 -16.54 -19.28
CA ILE A 420 -2.02 -17.94 -19.54
C ILE A 420 -1.54 -18.56 -18.22
N PRO A 421 -2.22 -19.58 -17.69
CA PRO A 421 -1.72 -20.29 -16.51
C PRO A 421 -0.29 -20.77 -16.74
N ARG A 422 0.58 -20.56 -15.75
CA ARG A 422 2.03 -20.84 -15.87
C ARG A 422 2.35 -22.25 -16.32
N MET A 423 1.52 -23.23 -15.98
CA MET A 423 1.73 -24.63 -16.41
C MET A 423 1.81 -24.81 -17.93
N PHE A 424 1.13 -23.94 -18.71
CA PHE A 424 1.18 -23.95 -20.18
C PHE A 424 2.38 -23.20 -20.77
N SER A 425 3.12 -22.47 -19.94
CA SER A 425 4.32 -21.71 -20.36
C SER A 425 5.62 -22.49 -20.14
N ARG A 426 5.57 -23.66 -19.49
CA ARG A 426 6.75 -24.47 -19.19
C ARG A 426 7.32 -25.10 -20.45
N ARG A 427 8.63 -24.98 -20.67
CA ARG A 427 9.34 -25.52 -21.82
C ARG A 427 10.51 -26.44 -21.45
N THR A 428 11.22 -26.09 -20.39
CA THR A 428 12.44 -26.81 -19.98
C THR A 428 12.20 -27.67 -18.76
N ARG A 429 13.10 -28.61 -18.51
CA ARG A 429 13.08 -29.44 -17.30
C ARG A 429 13.04 -28.60 -16.02
N PHE A 430 13.69 -27.42 -16.00
CA PHE A 430 13.83 -26.58 -14.83
C PHE A 430 12.60 -25.72 -14.56
N ASP A 431 11.67 -25.64 -15.48
CA ASP A 431 10.39 -24.96 -15.29
C ASP A 431 9.41 -25.81 -14.47
N PHE A 432 9.68 -27.11 -14.35
CA PHE A 432 8.91 -28.00 -13.50
C PHE A 432 9.48 -28.04 -12.08
N TYR A 433 8.65 -28.46 -11.12
CA TYR A 433 9.07 -28.53 -9.73
C TYR A 433 10.16 -29.58 -9.50
N TRP A 434 11.25 -29.13 -8.86
CA TRP A 434 12.29 -29.96 -8.31
C TRP A 434 12.59 -29.56 -6.88
N PRO A 435 12.58 -30.48 -5.89
CA PRO A 435 12.80 -30.16 -4.48
C PRO A 435 14.10 -29.38 -4.24
N VAL A 436 15.17 -29.73 -4.96
CA VAL A 436 16.47 -29.03 -4.86
C VAL A 436 16.40 -27.56 -5.27
N LEU A 437 15.50 -27.22 -6.20
CA LEU A 437 15.35 -25.86 -6.70
C LEU A 437 14.32 -25.03 -5.92
N ALA A 438 13.67 -25.61 -4.90
CA ALA A 438 12.61 -24.93 -4.16
C ALA A 438 13.09 -23.75 -3.31
N HIS A 439 14.39 -23.67 -3.02
CA HIS A 439 14.99 -22.67 -2.15
C HIS A 439 15.91 -21.68 -2.90
N LEU A 440 15.66 -21.46 -4.19
CA LEU A 440 16.46 -20.54 -5.02
C LEU A 440 16.06 -19.07 -4.90
N GLY A 441 15.12 -18.72 -4.01
CA GLY A 441 14.63 -17.35 -3.84
C GLY A 441 13.33 -17.07 -4.61
N GLU A 442 13.12 -15.81 -4.97
CA GLU A 442 11.90 -15.36 -5.64
C GLU A 442 11.90 -15.73 -7.13
N GLN A 443 10.71 -15.97 -7.66
CA GLN A 443 10.46 -16.28 -9.06
C GLN A 443 9.68 -15.15 -9.71
N ALA A 444 10.11 -14.72 -10.89
CA ALA A 444 9.39 -13.75 -11.69
C ALA A 444 8.03 -14.30 -12.14
N ILE A 445 6.98 -13.49 -11.96
CA ILE A 445 5.69 -13.65 -12.64
C ILE A 445 5.81 -12.90 -13.97
N LEU A 446 5.45 -13.55 -15.05
CA LEU A 446 5.52 -12.95 -16.38
C LEU A 446 4.21 -12.25 -16.74
N ASN A 447 4.29 -11.20 -17.54
CA ASN A 447 3.13 -10.44 -17.99
C ASN A 447 2.04 -11.31 -18.63
N LYS A 448 2.43 -12.33 -19.41
CA LYS A 448 1.49 -13.27 -20.02
C LYS A 448 0.66 -14.08 -19.02
N GLU A 449 1.07 -14.19 -17.76
CA GLU A 449 0.30 -14.91 -16.75
C GLU A 449 -0.96 -14.13 -16.33
N ILE A 450 -0.94 -12.79 -16.43
CA ILE A 450 -2.08 -11.94 -16.15
C ILE A 450 -2.78 -11.40 -17.42
N TYR A 451 -1.99 -11.03 -18.43
CA TYR A 451 -2.49 -10.47 -19.69
C TYR A 451 -1.58 -10.87 -20.86
N ALA A 452 -2.02 -11.82 -21.67
CA ALA A 452 -1.27 -12.33 -22.81
C ALA A 452 -1.63 -11.56 -24.09
N GLN A 453 -0.61 -11.07 -24.81
CA GLN A 453 -0.74 -10.27 -26.04
C GLN A 453 -0.15 -10.96 -27.27
N GLY A 454 0.66 -11.99 -27.11
CA GLY A 454 1.41 -12.62 -28.20
C GLY A 454 2.62 -11.79 -28.69
N THR A 455 3.12 -10.89 -27.86
CA THR A 455 4.26 -10.00 -28.14
C THR A 455 5.45 -10.33 -27.25
N SER A 456 6.62 -9.73 -27.53
CA SER A 456 7.80 -9.88 -26.65
C SER A 456 7.59 -9.39 -25.24
N ALA A 457 6.68 -8.43 -25.04
CA ALA A 457 6.32 -7.93 -23.71
C ALA A 457 5.67 -8.99 -22.79
N ASP A 458 5.20 -10.10 -23.34
CA ASP A 458 4.64 -11.22 -22.59
C ASP A 458 5.68 -11.93 -21.70
N ASP A 459 6.94 -11.87 -22.07
CA ASP A 459 8.05 -12.47 -21.34
C ASP A 459 8.72 -11.52 -20.34
N ASP A 460 8.30 -10.25 -20.30
CA ASP A 460 8.74 -9.28 -19.30
C ASP A 460 8.12 -9.58 -17.92
N VAL A 461 8.75 -9.05 -16.88
CA VAL A 461 8.39 -9.31 -15.50
C VAL A 461 7.26 -8.40 -15.05
N PHE A 462 6.16 -8.98 -14.57
CA PHE A 462 5.08 -8.29 -13.87
C PHE A 462 5.42 -8.01 -12.40
N GLY A 463 5.99 -8.99 -11.71
CA GLY A 463 6.36 -8.95 -10.30
C GLY A 463 7.04 -10.24 -9.88
N TYR A 464 7.25 -10.42 -8.59
CA TYR A 464 7.95 -11.58 -8.04
C TYR A 464 7.10 -12.27 -6.98
N GLN A 465 7.15 -13.60 -6.97
CA GLN A 465 6.54 -14.47 -5.96
C GLN A 465 7.52 -15.55 -5.52
N GLU A 466 7.18 -16.24 -4.45
CA GLU A 466 7.93 -17.41 -4.04
C GLU A 466 8.09 -18.40 -5.19
N ARG A 467 9.28 -18.99 -5.29
CA ARG A 467 9.51 -20.00 -6.32
C ARG A 467 8.50 -21.14 -6.21
N TYR A 468 7.94 -21.49 -7.34
CA TYR A 468 6.87 -22.49 -7.47
C TYR A 468 5.56 -22.13 -6.74
N ALA A 469 5.28 -20.86 -6.53
CA ALA A 469 4.02 -20.40 -5.94
C ALA A 469 2.80 -20.89 -6.74
N GLU A 470 2.92 -21.05 -8.05
CA GLU A 470 1.87 -21.54 -8.94
C GLU A 470 1.45 -22.99 -8.69
N TYR A 471 2.21 -23.75 -7.91
CA TYR A 471 1.80 -25.07 -7.43
C TYR A 471 1.03 -25.02 -6.10
N ARG A 472 1.07 -23.88 -5.39
CA ARG A 472 0.41 -23.67 -4.11
C ARG A 472 -0.85 -22.84 -4.25
N TYR A 473 -0.90 -21.94 -5.24
CA TYR A 473 -2.00 -21.02 -5.49
C TYR A 473 -2.54 -21.22 -6.90
N PHE A 474 -3.85 -21.18 -7.00
CA PHE A 474 -4.53 -21.24 -8.29
C PHE A 474 -5.47 -20.04 -8.40
N PRO A 475 -5.16 -19.02 -9.22
CA PRO A 475 -6.03 -17.87 -9.43
C PRO A 475 -7.37 -18.31 -10.01
N SER A 476 -8.46 -17.72 -9.51
CA SER A 476 -9.79 -17.95 -10.07
C SER A 476 -9.86 -17.45 -11.50
N MET A 477 -10.52 -18.20 -12.38
CA MET A 477 -10.53 -17.89 -13.81
C MET A 477 -11.93 -17.82 -14.39
N ILE A 478 -12.10 -17.02 -15.42
CA ILE A 478 -13.30 -16.91 -16.25
C ILE A 478 -13.03 -17.54 -17.61
N THR A 479 -13.97 -18.35 -18.10
CA THR A 479 -13.88 -19.04 -19.38
C THR A 479 -15.21 -18.98 -20.15
N GLY A 480 -15.20 -19.38 -21.42
CA GLY A 480 -16.38 -19.42 -22.27
C GLY A 480 -16.96 -18.05 -22.58
N LYS A 481 -18.25 -17.96 -22.77
CA LYS A 481 -18.97 -16.69 -23.07
C LYS A 481 -18.99 -15.67 -21.92
N LEU A 482 -18.53 -16.05 -20.74
CA LEU A 482 -18.33 -15.12 -19.63
C LEU A 482 -17.08 -14.24 -19.84
N ARG A 483 -16.16 -14.60 -20.74
CA ARG A 483 -15.01 -13.72 -21.05
C ARG A 483 -15.48 -12.41 -21.63
N SER A 484 -15.08 -11.27 -21.07
CA SER A 484 -15.41 -9.93 -21.55
C SER A 484 -14.81 -9.60 -22.92
N THR A 485 -13.99 -10.48 -23.47
CA THR A 485 -13.44 -10.39 -24.83
C THR A 485 -14.35 -10.98 -25.91
N ASP A 486 -15.39 -11.73 -25.54
CA ASP A 486 -16.38 -12.26 -26.48
C ASP A 486 -17.26 -11.10 -26.97
N PRO A 487 -17.54 -10.99 -28.28
CA PRO A 487 -18.44 -9.95 -28.83
C PRO A 487 -19.87 -9.99 -28.28
N GLN A 488 -20.31 -11.14 -27.78
CA GLN A 488 -21.61 -11.35 -27.13
C GLN A 488 -21.40 -11.82 -25.68
N SER A 489 -20.52 -11.15 -24.97
CA SER A 489 -20.14 -11.51 -23.61
C SER A 489 -21.32 -11.49 -22.64
N LEU A 490 -21.31 -12.44 -21.71
CA LEU A 490 -22.17 -12.49 -20.54
C LEU A 490 -21.47 -11.88 -19.31
N ASP A 491 -20.64 -10.88 -19.48
CA ASP A 491 -19.82 -10.30 -18.42
C ASP A 491 -20.63 -9.51 -17.37
N VAL A 492 -21.88 -9.22 -17.62
CA VAL A 492 -22.86 -8.71 -16.62
C VAL A 492 -23.12 -9.72 -15.49
N TRP A 493 -22.73 -10.99 -15.66
CA TRP A 493 -22.92 -12.04 -14.65
C TRP A 493 -21.79 -12.13 -13.63
N HIS A 494 -20.70 -11.37 -13.79
CA HIS A 494 -19.55 -11.41 -12.90
C HIS A 494 -18.84 -10.05 -12.79
N LEU A 495 -17.94 -9.93 -11.81
CA LEU A 495 -17.18 -8.71 -11.50
C LEU A 495 -15.69 -8.81 -11.89
N SER A 496 -15.31 -9.78 -12.72
CA SER A 496 -13.93 -9.90 -13.19
C SER A 496 -13.50 -8.67 -13.97
N GLN A 497 -12.31 -8.17 -13.65
CA GLN A 497 -11.71 -7.04 -14.38
C GLN A 497 -11.30 -7.48 -15.79
N LYS A 498 -11.62 -6.65 -16.78
CA LYS A 498 -11.04 -6.68 -18.11
C LYS A 498 -9.96 -5.64 -18.20
N PHE A 499 -8.77 -6.05 -18.63
CA PHE A 499 -7.68 -5.13 -18.92
C PHE A 499 -7.73 -4.75 -20.40
N ASP A 500 -7.73 -3.46 -20.69
CA ASP A 500 -7.67 -2.93 -22.06
C ASP A 500 -6.22 -2.74 -22.53
N SER A 501 -5.29 -2.68 -21.59
CA SER A 501 -3.84 -2.63 -21.80
C SER A 501 -3.13 -3.49 -20.77
N LEU A 502 -1.85 -3.76 -21.00
CA LEU A 502 -1.01 -4.53 -20.07
C LEU A 502 -0.98 -3.85 -18.69
N PRO A 503 -1.49 -4.52 -17.64
CA PRO A 503 -1.43 -3.97 -16.30
C PRO A 503 0.01 -4.05 -15.76
N THR A 504 0.41 -3.03 -15.02
CA THR A 504 1.67 -3.02 -14.26
C THR A 504 1.37 -3.16 -12.78
N LEU A 505 2.27 -3.79 -12.03
CA LEU A 505 2.19 -3.86 -10.58
C LEU A 505 2.43 -2.45 -10.00
N SER A 506 1.35 -1.76 -9.67
CA SER A 506 1.33 -0.35 -9.28
C SER A 506 0.30 -0.08 -8.20
N ALA A 507 0.35 1.11 -7.61
CA ALA A 507 -0.65 1.58 -6.64
C ALA A 507 -2.08 1.47 -7.17
N GLN A 508 -2.30 1.78 -8.45
CA GLN A 508 -3.62 1.69 -9.08
C GLN A 508 -4.08 0.24 -9.26
N PHE A 509 -3.16 -0.66 -9.61
CA PHE A 509 -3.48 -2.09 -9.81
C PHE A 509 -3.95 -2.74 -8.52
N ILE A 510 -3.31 -2.45 -7.39
CA ILE A 510 -3.64 -3.08 -6.09
C ILE A 510 -4.87 -2.47 -5.42
N GLN A 511 -5.32 -1.28 -5.81
CA GLN A 511 -6.55 -0.69 -5.26
C GLN A 511 -7.79 -1.47 -5.68
N ASP A 512 -8.69 -1.72 -4.73
CA ASP A 512 -9.96 -2.39 -5.00
C ASP A 512 -10.91 -1.44 -5.74
N ASN A 513 -11.27 -1.82 -6.95
CA ASN A 513 -12.21 -1.11 -7.79
C ASN A 513 -12.96 -2.12 -8.69
N PRO A 514 -13.83 -2.94 -8.09
CA PRO A 514 -14.58 -3.91 -8.87
C PRO A 514 -15.53 -3.20 -9.84
N PRO A 515 -15.74 -3.73 -11.04
CA PRO A 515 -16.60 -3.11 -12.06
C PRO A 515 -18.11 -3.29 -11.75
N VAL A 516 -18.55 -2.87 -10.55
CA VAL A 516 -19.93 -3.03 -10.08
C VAL A 516 -20.91 -2.27 -10.95
N SER A 517 -20.54 -1.11 -11.49
CA SER A 517 -21.38 -0.34 -12.41
C SER A 517 -21.84 -1.14 -13.65
N ARG A 518 -21.04 -2.10 -14.12
CA ARG A 518 -21.37 -2.98 -15.24
C ARG A 518 -22.60 -3.85 -14.98
N ILE A 519 -22.81 -4.25 -13.75
CA ILE A 519 -23.92 -5.14 -13.36
C ILE A 519 -25.19 -4.38 -12.94
N LEU A 520 -25.11 -3.06 -12.73
CA LEU A 520 -26.21 -2.25 -12.22
C LEU A 520 -27.05 -1.65 -13.35
N ALA A 521 -28.36 -1.62 -13.13
CA ALA A 521 -29.29 -0.97 -14.05
C ALA A 521 -29.17 0.56 -14.03
N VAL A 522 -28.78 1.14 -12.88
CA VAL A 522 -28.56 2.58 -12.70
C VAL A 522 -27.07 2.80 -12.39
N GLN A 523 -26.35 3.45 -13.29
CA GLN A 523 -24.90 3.57 -13.22
C GLN A 523 -24.41 4.88 -12.59
N ASN A 524 -25.26 5.92 -12.55
CA ASN A 524 -24.89 7.26 -12.09
C ASN A 524 -25.25 7.53 -10.63
N GLU A 525 -25.78 6.54 -9.94
CA GLU A 525 -26.16 6.61 -8.53
C GLU A 525 -25.24 5.73 -7.69
N PRO A 526 -25.12 5.98 -6.37
CA PRO A 526 -24.33 5.14 -5.48
C PRO A 526 -24.72 3.67 -5.55
N GLN A 527 -23.70 2.81 -5.46
CA GLN A 527 -23.88 1.36 -5.64
C GLN A 527 -24.62 0.71 -4.47
N PHE A 528 -24.48 1.25 -3.27
CA PHE A 528 -25.09 0.71 -2.05
C PHE A 528 -25.86 1.77 -1.28
N ILE A 529 -26.99 1.33 -0.70
CA ILE A 529 -27.78 2.08 0.27
C ILE A 529 -27.77 1.27 1.56
N ILE A 530 -27.47 1.91 2.69
CA ILE A 530 -27.42 1.26 4.00
C ILE A 530 -28.34 1.96 4.99
N ASP A 531 -29.07 1.16 5.76
CA ASP A 531 -29.77 1.55 6.97
C ASP A 531 -29.20 0.77 8.13
N SER A 532 -28.87 1.44 9.21
CA SER A 532 -28.20 0.80 10.32
C SER A 532 -28.58 1.39 11.67
N TYR A 533 -28.40 0.57 12.71
CA TYR A 533 -28.55 0.96 14.09
C TYR A 533 -27.32 0.53 14.89
N ILE A 534 -26.64 1.52 15.46
CA ILE A 534 -25.45 1.35 16.26
C ILE A 534 -25.88 1.29 17.73
N GLU A 535 -25.88 0.09 18.31
CA GLU A 535 -26.06 -0.07 19.75
C GLU A 535 -24.76 0.31 20.45
N MET A 536 -24.76 1.43 21.18
CA MET A 536 -23.57 1.95 21.82
C MET A 536 -23.82 2.29 23.28
N LYS A 537 -23.28 1.47 24.19
CA LYS A 537 -23.26 1.75 25.63
C LYS A 537 -21.87 2.18 26.06
N CYS A 538 -21.80 3.31 26.73
CA CYS A 538 -20.55 3.91 27.18
C CYS A 538 -20.62 4.17 28.70
N ALA A 539 -19.70 3.58 29.46
CA ALA A 539 -19.48 3.93 30.85
C ALA A 539 -18.39 4.99 30.93
N ARG A 540 -18.75 6.21 31.35
CA ARG A 540 -17.88 7.39 31.38
C ARG A 540 -17.63 7.89 32.79
N PRO A 541 -16.46 8.48 33.08
CA PRO A 541 -16.16 9.14 34.35
C PRO A 541 -16.82 10.52 34.40
N MET A 542 -18.16 10.55 34.40
CA MET A 542 -18.94 11.76 34.49
C MET A 542 -20.29 11.48 35.15
N PRO A 543 -20.91 12.45 35.85
CA PRO A 543 -22.22 12.29 36.47
C PRO A 543 -23.33 12.18 35.41
N VAL A 544 -24.44 11.54 35.75
CA VAL A 544 -25.63 11.40 34.86
C VAL A 544 -26.26 12.79 34.59
N TYR A 545 -26.28 13.66 35.60
CA TYR A 545 -26.81 15.03 35.50
C TYR A 545 -25.76 16.02 35.94
N GLY A 546 -25.55 17.05 35.15
CA GLY A 546 -24.73 18.21 35.52
C GLY A 546 -25.49 19.14 36.47
N VAL A 547 -25.41 18.90 37.79
CA VAL A 547 -25.95 19.82 38.78
C VAL A 547 -24.87 20.86 39.09
N PRO A 548 -25.17 22.17 39.06
CA PRO A 548 -24.22 23.18 39.50
C PRO A 548 -23.80 22.88 40.93
N GLY A 549 -22.53 22.56 41.15
CA GLY A 549 -21.96 22.30 42.44
C GLY A 549 -21.72 23.59 43.25
N LEU A 550 -21.70 23.46 44.58
CA LEU A 550 -21.12 24.49 45.46
C LEU A 550 -19.59 24.56 45.14
N VAL A 551 -18.98 25.72 45.37
CA VAL A 551 -17.55 25.91 45.25
C VAL A 551 -16.86 24.99 46.26
N ASP A 552 -16.36 23.87 45.81
CA ASP A 552 -15.58 22.93 46.62
C ASP A 552 -14.11 23.36 46.59
N HIS A 553 -13.53 23.52 47.76
CA HIS A 553 -12.09 23.62 47.92
C HIS A 553 -11.48 22.23 47.98
N PHE A 554 -10.53 21.93 47.13
CA PHE A 554 -9.78 20.67 47.10
C PHE A 554 -8.83 20.56 48.28
#